data_61832b6ed01d43fa917ace23c0928cc1
#
_entry.id   61832b6ed01d43fa917ace23c0928cc1
#
_cell.length_a   1.000
_cell.length_b   1.000
_cell.length_c   1.000
_cell.angle_alpha   90.00
_cell.angle_beta   90.00
_cell.angle_gamma   90.00
#
_symmetry.space_group_name_H-M   'P 1'
#
loop_
_entity.id
_entity.type
_entity.pdbx_description
1 polymer ?
#
loop_
_entity_poly.entity_id
_entity_poly.type
_entity_poly.pdbx_seq_one_letter_code
_entity_poly.pdbx_strand_id
1 'polypeptide(L)'
;MKNSADKFTASVSDLGRHPLDSRPTVSSLENAEGAITLIDGNNFGIRQKGDGAVLLLPVNLPAQLRKAGTRVIFSGSIKQPNPEEMWAGQPFLLTDIKEV
;
A
#
# COMPACT_ATOMS: atom_id res chain seq x y z
N MET A 1 -12.01 -14.29 23.77
CA MET A 1 -11.82 -13.91 23.23
C MET A 1 -11.36 -13.47 22.33
N LYS A 2 -11.32 -13.38 21.76
CA LYS A 2 -10.84 -12.95 21.03
C LYS A 2 -10.96 -12.16 20.26
N ASN A 3 -10.66 -12.04 20.01
CA ASN A 3 -10.82 -11.18 19.50
C ASN A 3 -10.76 -10.52 18.34
N SER A 4 -11.44 -10.66 17.79
CA SER A 4 -11.77 -9.69 16.78
C SER A 4 -10.88 -8.47 16.82
N ALA A 5 -10.20 -8.33 17.88
CA ALA A 5 -9.19 -7.28 18.00
C ALA A 5 -7.94 -7.60 17.21
N ASP A 6 -7.86 -8.82 16.70
CA ASP A 6 -6.67 -9.28 15.99
C ASP A 6 -6.69 -8.80 14.54
N LYS A 7 -6.57 -7.50 14.38
CA LYS A 7 -6.45 -6.91 13.07
C LYS A 7 -5.06 -7.18 12.51
N PHE A 8 -4.97 -7.36 11.20
CA PHE A 8 -3.71 -7.66 10.56
C PHE A 8 -2.77 -6.47 10.65
N THR A 9 -1.52 -6.72 10.97
CA THR A 9 -0.46 -5.71 10.92
C THR A 9 0.78 -6.32 10.29
N ALA A 10 1.56 -5.51 9.60
CA ALA A 10 2.83 -5.93 9.03
C ALA A 10 3.80 -4.76 9.08
N SER A 11 5.05 -5.05 9.40
CA SER A 11 6.12 -4.06 9.43
C SER A 11 7.09 -4.34 8.29
N VAL A 12 8.13 -3.53 8.19
CA VAL A 12 9.10 -3.66 7.11
C VAL A 12 9.75 -5.05 7.11
N SER A 13 9.95 -5.66 8.27
CA SER A 13 10.53 -7.00 8.34
C SER A 13 9.58 -8.07 7.84
N ASP A 14 8.28 -7.84 7.97
CA ASP A 14 7.25 -8.77 7.46
C ASP A 14 7.04 -8.61 5.97
N LEU A 15 7.19 -7.39 5.47
CA LEU A 15 6.89 -7.08 4.07
C LEU A 15 8.03 -7.48 3.13
N GLY A 16 9.25 -7.61 3.65
CA GLY A 16 10.38 -8.03 2.85
C GLY A 16 10.91 -6.93 1.94
N ARG A 17 11.83 -7.32 1.07
CA ARG A 17 12.46 -6.39 0.14
C ARG A 17 11.85 -6.52 -1.25
N HIS A 18 11.98 -5.46 -2.03
CA HIS A 18 11.51 -5.43 -3.40
C HIS A 18 12.47 -4.59 -4.24
N PRO A 19 12.69 -4.92 -5.53
CA PRO A 19 13.55 -4.11 -6.40
C PRO A 19 13.19 -2.64 -6.44
N LEU A 20 11.92 -2.29 -6.18
CA LEU A 20 11.46 -0.92 -6.14
C LEU A 20 12.17 -0.11 -5.05
N ASP A 21 12.73 -0.80 -4.05
CA ASP A 21 13.43 -0.16 -2.95
C ASP A 21 14.62 0.69 -3.42
N SER A 22 15.24 0.31 -4.51
CA SER A 22 16.41 1.02 -5.04
C SER A 22 16.04 2.22 -5.90
N ARG A 23 14.77 2.42 -6.23
CA ARG A 23 14.37 3.57 -7.05
C ARG A 23 14.27 4.83 -6.20
N PRO A 24 14.44 6.01 -6.83
CA PRO A 24 14.29 7.27 -6.10
C PRO A 24 12.92 7.40 -5.46
N THR A 25 12.89 7.94 -4.26
CA THR A 25 11.66 8.22 -3.56
C THR A 25 11.14 9.60 -3.98
N VAL A 26 9.92 9.64 -4.49
CA VAL A 26 9.27 10.89 -4.88
C VAL A 26 8.72 11.57 -3.63
N SER A 27 8.10 10.80 -2.75
CA SER A 27 7.50 11.32 -1.54
C SER A 27 7.27 10.16 -0.57
N SER A 28 7.13 10.47 0.70
CA SER A 28 6.90 9.47 1.73
C SER A 28 5.62 9.80 2.50
N LEU A 29 4.94 8.73 2.93
CA LEU A 29 3.73 8.86 3.74
C LEU A 29 3.95 8.12 5.05
N GLU A 30 3.44 8.71 6.13
CA GLU A 30 3.50 8.08 7.46
C GLU A 30 2.12 8.09 8.07
N ASN A 31 1.68 6.92 8.52
CA ASN A 31 0.38 6.76 9.19
C ASN A 31 -0.76 7.36 8.38
N ALA A 32 -0.73 7.16 7.08
CA ALA A 32 -1.76 7.63 6.19
C ALA A 32 -2.97 6.69 6.23
N GLU A 33 -4.15 7.25 6.06
CA GLU A 33 -5.37 6.46 6.03
C GLU A 33 -5.79 6.21 4.60
N GLY A 34 -6.33 5.01 4.36
CA GLY A 34 -6.84 4.69 3.05
C GLY A 34 -7.69 3.44 3.08
N ALA A 35 -8.12 3.02 1.90
CA ALA A 35 -8.90 1.81 1.74
C ALA A 35 -8.36 1.01 0.56
N ILE A 36 -8.38 -0.30 0.73
CA ILE A 36 -7.97 -1.20 -0.35
C ILE A 36 -9.03 -1.14 -1.44
N THR A 37 -8.59 -1.03 -2.67
CA THR A 37 -9.49 -0.99 -3.81
C THR A 37 -9.03 -1.98 -4.87
N LEU A 38 -9.99 -2.61 -5.53
CA LEU A 38 -9.70 -3.49 -6.64
C LEU A 38 -9.51 -2.63 -7.89
N ILE A 39 -8.38 -2.80 -8.57
CA ILE A 39 -8.10 -2.05 -9.77
C ILE A 39 -8.58 -2.83 -10.99
N ASP A 40 -8.12 -4.06 -11.12
CA ASP A 40 -8.63 -4.99 -12.13
C ASP A 40 -8.17 -6.41 -11.76
N GLY A 41 -8.89 -7.41 -12.22
CA GLY A 41 -8.52 -8.80 -12.01
C GLY A 41 -8.12 -9.07 -10.57
N ASN A 42 -6.83 -9.34 -10.36
CA ASN A 42 -6.27 -9.59 -9.03
C ASN A 42 -5.38 -8.45 -8.54
N ASN A 43 -5.46 -7.31 -9.18
CA ASN A 43 -4.61 -6.17 -8.83
C ASN A 43 -5.33 -5.25 -7.88
N PHE A 44 -4.71 -5.02 -6.72
CA PHE A 44 -5.27 -4.17 -5.68
C PHE A 44 -4.36 -2.97 -5.43
N GLY A 45 -4.98 -1.86 -5.05
CA GLY A 45 -4.26 -0.65 -4.68
C GLY A 45 -4.82 -0.09 -3.40
N ILE A 46 -4.23 1.01 -2.95
CA ILE A 46 -4.71 1.75 -1.80
C ILE A 46 -5.15 3.11 -2.27
N ARG A 47 -6.42 3.45 -2.04
CA ARG A 47 -6.92 4.79 -2.30
C ARG A 47 -6.75 5.60 -1.03
N GLN A 48 -5.85 6.55 -1.07
CA GLN A 48 -5.57 7.40 0.09
C GLN A 48 -6.78 8.26 0.40
N LYS A 49 -7.09 8.41 1.67
CA LYS A 49 -8.18 9.26 2.13
C LYS A 49 -7.73 10.73 2.12
N GLY A 50 -8.63 11.62 1.77
CA GLY A 50 -8.40 13.07 1.87
C GLY A 50 -8.49 13.78 0.53
N ASP A 51 -8.35 15.09 0.57
CA ASP A 51 -8.36 15.94 -0.61
C ASP A 51 -7.13 15.64 -1.47
N GLY A 52 -7.33 15.58 -2.77
CA GLY A 52 -6.23 15.24 -3.66
C GLY A 52 -5.76 13.82 -3.51
N ALA A 53 -6.65 12.94 -3.06
CA ALA A 53 -6.32 11.55 -2.82
C ALA A 53 -5.76 10.91 -4.08
N VAL A 54 -4.68 10.14 -3.91
CA VAL A 54 -4.04 9.45 -5.01
C VAL A 54 -4.25 7.95 -4.88
N LEU A 55 -4.17 7.27 -5.99
CA LEU A 55 -4.20 5.81 -6.01
C LEU A 55 -2.78 5.30 -5.92
N LEU A 56 -2.50 4.54 -4.87
CA LEU A 56 -1.19 3.96 -4.62
C LEU A 56 -1.20 2.50 -5.02
N LEU A 57 -0.14 2.05 -5.67
CA LEU A 57 -0.03 0.68 -6.13
C LEU A 57 1.10 0.00 -5.36
N PRO A 58 0.79 -0.56 -4.17
CA PRO A 58 1.82 -1.20 -3.37
C PRO A 58 2.27 -2.50 -4.02
N VAL A 59 3.57 -2.63 -4.19
CA VAL A 59 4.15 -3.83 -4.80
C VAL A 59 4.28 -4.97 -3.80
N ASN A 60 4.17 -4.65 -2.53
CA ASN A 60 4.34 -5.63 -1.44
C ASN A 60 3.13 -5.69 -0.51
N LEU A 61 1.93 -5.54 -1.07
CA LEU A 61 0.70 -5.62 -0.27
C LEU A 61 0.50 -7.07 0.21
N PRO A 62 0.35 -7.26 1.52
CA PRO A 62 0.10 -8.61 2.05
C PRO A 62 -1.19 -9.20 1.50
N ALA A 63 -1.16 -10.51 1.24
CA ALA A 63 -2.32 -11.20 0.67
C ALA A 63 -3.55 -11.08 1.56
N GLN A 64 -3.36 -11.06 2.88
CA GLN A 64 -4.45 -10.96 3.85
C GLN A 64 -5.24 -9.66 3.71
N LEU A 65 -4.65 -8.64 3.09
CA LEU A 65 -5.30 -7.34 2.92
C LEU A 65 -5.86 -7.13 1.53
N ARG A 66 -5.74 -8.11 0.65
CA ARG A 66 -6.24 -8.00 -0.73
C ARG A 66 -7.73 -8.22 -0.78
N LYS A 67 -8.45 -7.28 -0.21
CA LYS A 67 -9.90 -7.33 -0.14
C LYS A 67 -10.42 -5.91 -0.27
N ALA A 68 -11.19 -5.64 -1.32
CA ALA A 68 -11.72 -4.31 -1.57
C ALA A 68 -12.57 -3.83 -0.40
N GLY A 69 -12.39 -2.58 0.00
CA GLY A 69 -13.12 -2.00 1.10
C GLY A 69 -12.40 -2.08 2.44
N THR A 70 -11.32 -2.84 2.54
CA THR A 70 -10.56 -2.94 3.79
C THR A 70 -9.92 -1.59 4.09
N ARG A 71 -10.17 -1.07 5.28
CA ARG A 71 -9.60 0.21 5.70
C ARG A 71 -8.28 -0.03 6.41
N VAL A 72 -7.30 0.79 6.08
CA VAL A 72 -5.93 0.59 6.58
C VAL A 72 -5.31 1.92 6.98
N ILE A 73 -4.30 1.82 7.86
CA ILE A 73 -3.37 2.90 8.14
C ILE A 73 -2.01 2.38 7.72
N PHE A 74 -1.29 3.15 6.93
CA PHE A 74 -0.08 2.64 6.31
C PHE A 74 1.00 3.70 6.19
N SER A 75 2.23 3.24 6.05
CA SER A 75 3.38 4.09 5.80
C SER A 75 4.18 3.50 4.65
N GLY A 76 4.90 4.33 3.93
CA GLY A 76 5.72 3.87 2.84
C GLY A 76 6.21 5.01 1.97
N SER A 77 6.77 4.65 0.83
CA SER A 77 7.38 5.60 -0.09
C SER A 77 6.78 5.49 -1.48
N ILE A 78 6.44 6.63 -2.06
CA ILE A 78 6.06 6.69 -3.47
C ILE A 78 7.36 6.70 -4.26
N LYS A 79 7.51 5.73 -5.15
CA LYS A 79 8.73 5.56 -5.94
C LYS A 79 8.52 6.07 -7.35
N GLN A 80 9.60 6.45 -7.99
CA GLN A 80 9.55 6.97 -9.35
C GLN A 80 9.30 5.83 -10.34
N PRO A 81 8.27 5.95 -11.20
CA PRO A 81 8.05 4.94 -12.24
C PRO A 81 9.05 5.10 -13.37
N ASN A 82 9.37 4.00 -14.03
CA ASN A 82 10.17 4.06 -15.27
C ASN A 82 9.27 4.48 -16.42
N PRO A 83 9.79 5.26 -17.38
CA PRO A 83 8.95 5.74 -18.49
C PRO A 83 8.32 4.62 -19.33
N GLU A 84 8.94 3.44 -19.34
CA GLU A 84 8.44 2.31 -20.11
C GLU A 84 7.38 1.50 -19.39
N GLU A 85 7.18 1.77 -18.11
CA GLU A 85 6.19 1.05 -17.30
C GLU A 85 4.85 1.73 -17.39
N MET A 86 3.80 0.92 -17.36
CA MET A 86 2.44 1.44 -17.32
C MET A 86 1.87 1.20 -15.93
N TRP A 87 1.67 2.29 -15.19
CA TRP A 87 1.14 2.23 -13.84
C TRP A 87 -0.23 2.92 -13.81
N ALA A 88 -1.21 2.25 -13.25
CA ALA A 88 -2.54 2.82 -13.07
C ALA A 88 -2.58 3.86 -11.95
N GLY A 89 -1.54 3.94 -11.14
CA GLY A 89 -1.41 4.89 -10.04
C GLY A 89 0.05 5.08 -9.70
N GLN A 90 0.34 5.46 -8.46
CA GLN A 90 1.71 5.73 -8.03
C GLN A 90 2.37 4.45 -7.52
N PRO A 91 3.56 4.09 -8.03
CA PRO A 91 4.30 2.96 -7.46
C PRO A 91 4.59 3.23 -6.00
N PHE A 92 4.28 2.26 -5.14
CA PHE A 92 4.38 2.46 -3.70
C PHE A 92 5.07 1.28 -3.03
N LEU A 93 5.98 1.56 -2.13
CA LEU A 93 6.64 0.55 -1.34
C LEU A 93 6.22 0.71 0.11
N LEU A 94 5.47 -0.26 0.63
CA LEU A 94 5.00 -0.23 2.01
C LEU A 94 6.15 -0.51 2.96
N THR A 95 6.22 0.24 4.04
CA THR A 95 7.12 -0.06 5.15
C THR A 95 6.33 -0.55 6.36
N ASP A 96 5.03 -0.26 6.39
CA ASP A 96 4.21 -0.66 7.52
C ASP A 96 2.75 -0.49 7.13
N ILE A 97 1.90 -1.38 7.58
CA ILE A 97 0.47 -1.33 7.29
C ILE A 97 -0.28 -2.07 8.38
N LYS A 98 -1.42 -1.52 8.76
CA LYS A 98 -2.30 -2.20 9.68
C LYS A 98 -3.75 -2.00 9.26
N GLU A 99 -4.53 -3.04 9.48
CA GLU A 99 -5.97 -3.00 9.25
C GLU A 99 -6.64 -2.22 10.37
N VAL A 100 -7.56 -1.36 10.01
CA VAL A 100 -8.30 -0.56 10.99
C VAL A 100 -9.41 -1.36 11.64
#